data_f2b2dbd1932d5cb80c63bd8f8f2ced38
#
_entry.id   f2b2dbd1932d5cb80c63bd8f8f2ced38
#
_cell.length_a   1.000
_cell.length_b   1.000
_cell.length_c   1.000
_cell.angle_alpha   90.00
_cell.angle_beta   90.00
_cell.angle_gamma   90.00
#
_symmetry.space_group_name_H-M   'P 1'
#
loop_
_entity.id
_entity.type
_entity.pdbx_description
1 polymer ?
#
loop_
_entity_poly.entity_id
_entity_poly.type
_entity_poly.pdbx_seq_one_letter_code
_entity_poly.pdbx_strand_id
1 'polypeptide(L)'
;MRHLVTVFALFLAACGPNAVSDQPTSSSRCLSLTEPSGGLTVGLPSRVGWLFKVDTCSGEPVAGLSGAQFEIFEDGKKVSAFESQQRVAPKGERFRLYSVVLLDLSGSMLRSGDFPKLQVAASRYLDEALAAGGDGHRVSLMTFDGRAQPQTVVPFTSNRAALRAGLDSLSTTECRASSDCAGFSDRRTCAGWRCVDDSTNLNGALVTTLDLLGQELTHSDVTWRDGALVLFTDGTDQAARVSSSTAQQAASTSSQHIFTIGLGGEVDETVLKALGKDGYLPVAKADQLDAAFVEIAGRVAGLANRFYVLEYCSPKRSGTHTLKVVANIDTARDGTLVGSLSGQFDATGFSSGCEL
;
A
#
# COMPACT_ATOMS: atom_id res chain seq x y z
N MET A 1 46.42 6.75 -75.96
CA MET A 1 45.49 7.64 -75.29
C MET A 1 44.16 6.92 -75.14
N ARG A 2 43.90 6.40 -74.01
CA ARG A 2 42.68 5.55 -73.72
C ARG A 2 41.75 6.38 -72.91
N HIS A 3 40.56 6.66 -73.40
CA HIS A 3 39.49 7.28 -72.70
C HIS A 3 38.75 6.23 -71.76
N LEU A 4 38.74 6.50 -70.50
CA LEU A 4 38.02 5.72 -69.52
C LEU A 4 36.59 6.36 -69.33
N VAL A 5 35.56 5.63 -69.73
CA VAL A 5 34.15 6.03 -69.53
C VAL A 5 33.69 5.45 -68.17
N THR A 6 33.40 6.34 -67.25
CA THR A 6 32.84 5.96 -65.94
C THR A 6 31.32 5.99 -66.06
N VAL A 7 30.70 4.82 -65.86
CA VAL A 7 29.24 4.68 -65.81
C VAL A 7 28.81 4.92 -64.38
N PHE A 8 27.98 5.94 -64.15
CA PHE A 8 27.34 6.24 -62.90
C PHE A 8 26.01 5.47 -62.82
N ALA A 9 25.91 4.47 -61.93
CA ALA A 9 24.66 3.80 -61.64
C ALA A 9 23.87 4.57 -60.56
N LEU A 10 22.73 5.14 -60.93
CA LEU A 10 21.76 5.74 -60.02
C LEU A 10 21.01 4.63 -59.31
N PHE A 11 21.23 4.48 -58.01
CA PHE A 11 20.34 3.72 -57.14
C PHE A 11 19.17 4.60 -56.69
N LEU A 12 17.99 4.32 -57.18
CA LEU A 12 16.73 4.84 -56.68
C LEU A 12 16.38 4.08 -55.40
N ALA A 13 16.55 4.73 -54.21
CA ALA A 13 16.05 4.26 -52.98
C ALA A 13 14.54 4.56 -52.89
N ALA A 14 13.72 3.52 -53.03
CA ALA A 14 12.28 3.60 -52.74
C ALA A 14 12.08 3.71 -51.24
N CYS A 15 11.66 4.89 -50.74
CA CYS A 15 11.09 5.07 -49.44
C CYS A 15 9.72 4.41 -49.40
N GLY A 16 9.62 3.20 -48.86
CA GLY A 16 8.37 2.61 -48.42
C GLY A 16 7.89 3.28 -47.13
N PRO A 17 6.59 3.49 -46.92
CA PRO A 17 6.10 4.03 -45.67
C PRO A 17 6.41 3.03 -44.56
N ASN A 18 7.16 3.48 -43.55
CA ASN A 18 7.31 2.76 -42.30
C ASN A 18 5.92 2.64 -41.69
N ALA A 19 5.31 1.46 -41.74
CA ALA A 19 4.20 1.10 -40.91
C ALA A 19 4.74 1.09 -39.48
N VAL A 20 4.46 2.15 -38.73
CA VAL A 20 4.54 2.17 -37.28
C VAL A 20 3.53 1.13 -36.84
N SER A 21 3.99 -0.05 -36.45
CA SER A 21 3.17 -1.01 -35.74
C SER A 21 2.92 -0.43 -34.35
N ASP A 22 1.82 0.29 -34.20
CA ASP A 22 1.20 0.52 -32.92
C ASP A 22 0.71 -0.86 -32.39
N GLN A 23 1.64 -1.65 -31.88
CA GLN A 23 1.27 -2.68 -30.91
C GLN A 23 1.07 -1.94 -29.58
N PRO A 24 -0.17 -1.86 -29.07
CA PRO A 24 -0.38 -1.40 -27.72
C PRO A 24 0.38 -2.37 -26.82
N THR A 25 1.30 -1.84 -26.04
CA THR A 25 1.98 -2.57 -24.97
C THR A 25 0.90 -3.14 -24.03
N SER A 26 0.62 -4.42 -24.16
CA SER A 26 -0.50 -5.15 -23.54
C SER A 26 -0.35 -5.33 -22.02
N SER A 27 0.59 -4.63 -21.38
CA SER A 27 0.93 -4.84 -19.97
C SER A 27 0.06 -4.07 -18.97
N SER A 28 -0.75 -3.10 -19.41
CA SER A 28 -1.54 -2.24 -18.50
C SER A 28 -3.05 -2.53 -18.48
N ARG A 29 -3.55 -3.47 -19.29
CA ARG A 29 -4.98 -3.73 -19.46
C ARG A 29 -5.41 -5.13 -19.03
N CYS A 30 -4.86 -5.65 -17.96
CA CYS A 30 -5.24 -6.94 -17.42
C CYS A 30 -5.33 -6.89 -15.90
N LEU A 31 -5.88 -7.96 -15.31
CA LEU A 31 -5.88 -8.19 -13.89
C LEU A 31 -4.81 -9.22 -13.53
N SER A 32 -4.18 -9.00 -12.40
CA SER A 32 -3.25 -9.92 -11.76
C SER A 32 -3.92 -10.48 -10.50
N LEU A 33 -4.25 -11.76 -10.52
CA LEU A 33 -4.75 -12.47 -9.36
C LEU A 33 -3.58 -13.24 -8.75
N THR A 34 -3.30 -13.01 -7.48
CA THR A 34 -2.22 -13.70 -6.76
C THR A 34 -2.70 -14.17 -5.39
N GLU A 35 -2.22 -15.31 -4.96
CA GLU A 35 -2.48 -15.80 -3.61
C GLU A 35 -1.31 -15.50 -2.69
N PRO A 36 -1.55 -15.11 -1.44
CA PRO A 36 -0.55 -15.19 -0.40
C PRO A 36 -0.29 -16.66 -0.04
N SER A 37 0.87 -16.97 0.50
CA SER A 37 1.25 -18.33 0.88
C SER A 37 0.16 -19.01 1.72
N GLY A 38 -0.30 -20.19 1.28
CA GLY A 38 -1.34 -20.94 1.96
C GLY A 38 -2.77 -20.39 1.73
N GLY A 39 -2.99 -19.67 0.66
CA GLY A 39 -4.31 -19.08 0.33
C GLY A 39 -5.39 -20.12 0.03
N LEU A 40 -5.02 -21.26 -0.59
CA LEU A 40 -5.94 -22.35 -0.91
C LEU A 40 -6.03 -23.35 0.26
N THR A 41 -7.23 -23.58 0.75
CA THR A 41 -7.51 -24.44 1.91
C THR A 41 -8.65 -25.39 1.61
N VAL A 42 -8.64 -26.56 2.25
CA VAL A 42 -9.72 -27.54 2.18
C VAL A 42 -10.26 -27.88 3.56
N GLY A 43 -11.54 -28.20 3.63
CA GLY A 43 -12.21 -28.58 4.87
C GLY A 43 -13.32 -29.61 4.64
N LEU A 44 -13.49 -30.50 5.60
CA LEU A 44 -14.59 -31.47 5.54
C LEU A 44 -15.95 -30.76 5.77
N PRO A 45 -17.05 -31.24 5.18
CA PRO A 45 -17.12 -32.45 4.36
C PRO A 45 -16.62 -32.28 2.92
N SER A 46 -16.65 -31.09 2.28
CA SER A 46 -16.11 -30.87 0.94
C SER A 46 -15.93 -29.37 0.63
N ARG A 47 -15.59 -28.60 1.65
CA ARG A 47 -15.37 -27.16 1.54
C ARG A 47 -14.00 -26.87 0.93
N VAL A 48 -13.98 -26.00 -0.07
CA VAL A 48 -12.75 -25.41 -0.62
C VAL A 48 -12.81 -23.91 -0.41
N GLY A 49 -11.78 -23.38 0.23
CA GLY A 49 -11.61 -21.94 0.49
C GLY A 49 -10.35 -21.42 -0.18
N TRP A 50 -10.42 -20.26 -0.82
CA TRP A 50 -9.27 -19.63 -1.44
C TRP A 50 -9.24 -18.14 -1.19
N LEU A 51 -8.19 -17.66 -0.49
CA LEU A 51 -7.91 -16.25 -0.39
C LEU A 51 -6.96 -15.83 -1.52
N PHE A 52 -7.29 -14.76 -2.19
CA PHE A 52 -6.46 -14.16 -3.23
C PHE A 52 -6.65 -12.63 -3.24
N LYS A 53 -5.69 -11.92 -3.81
CA LYS A 53 -5.79 -10.49 -4.10
C LYS A 53 -5.95 -10.26 -5.58
N VAL A 54 -6.59 -9.14 -5.92
CA VAL A 54 -6.78 -8.68 -7.28
C VAL A 54 -6.14 -7.30 -7.42
N ASP A 55 -5.17 -7.22 -8.31
CA ASP A 55 -4.52 -5.98 -8.73
C ASP A 55 -4.69 -5.81 -10.24
N THR A 56 -4.49 -4.61 -10.77
CA THR A 56 -4.23 -4.45 -12.20
C THR A 56 -2.84 -5.01 -12.53
N CYS A 57 -2.54 -5.27 -13.81
CA CYS A 57 -1.18 -5.69 -14.19
C CYS A 57 -0.12 -4.61 -13.97
N SER A 58 -0.51 -3.36 -13.73
CA SER A 58 0.35 -2.26 -13.26
C SER A 58 0.57 -2.25 -11.75
N GLY A 59 -0.08 -3.15 -10.99
CA GLY A 59 0.07 -3.26 -9.54
C GLY A 59 -0.93 -2.45 -8.71
N GLU A 60 -1.88 -1.74 -9.36
CA GLU A 60 -2.89 -0.98 -8.65
C GLU A 60 -3.94 -1.90 -8.01
N PRO A 61 -4.31 -1.68 -6.73
CA PRO A 61 -5.32 -2.46 -6.04
C PRO A 61 -6.69 -2.37 -6.71
N VAL A 62 -7.36 -3.50 -6.88
CA VAL A 62 -8.74 -3.56 -7.40
C VAL A 62 -9.69 -3.95 -6.27
N ALA A 63 -10.47 -2.99 -5.81
CA ALA A 63 -11.43 -3.13 -4.71
C ALA A 63 -12.88 -3.12 -5.21
N GLY A 64 -13.81 -3.53 -4.34
CA GLY A 64 -15.25 -3.38 -4.57
C GLY A 64 -15.86 -4.42 -5.52
N LEU A 65 -15.14 -5.51 -5.85
CA LEU A 65 -15.70 -6.58 -6.65
C LEU A 65 -16.70 -7.42 -5.84
N SER A 66 -17.76 -7.82 -6.50
CA SER A 66 -18.75 -8.78 -5.98
C SER A 66 -18.57 -10.15 -6.62
N GLY A 67 -19.26 -11.15 -6.15
CA GLY A 67 -19.23 -12.48 -6.73
C GLY A 67 -19.57 -12.54 -8.22
N ALA A 68 -20.32 -11.55 -8.74
CA ALA A 68 -20.72 -11.48 -10.15
C ALA A 68 -19.53 -11.26 -11.11
N GLN A 69 -18.44 -10.68 -10.64
CA GLN A 69 -17.23 -10.48 -11.44
C GLN A 69 -16.30 -11.71 -11.47
N PHE A 70 -16.65 -12.79 -10.79
CA PHE A 70 -15.81 -13.98 -10.71
C PHE A 70 -16.48 -15.21 -11.33
N GLU A 71 -15.69 -15.97 -12.07
CA GLU A 71 -16.05 -17.30 -12.57
C GLU A 71 -15.10 -18.34 -11.99
N ILE A 72 -15.63 -19.50 -11.63
CA ILE A 72 -14.88 -20.59 -11.01
C ILE A 72 -14.94 -21.80 -11.92
N PHE A 73 -13.79 -22.43 -12.10
CA PHE A 73 -13.66 -23.65 -12.89
C PHE A 73 -12.95 -24.72 -12.06
N GLU A 74 -13.51 -25.92 -12.05
CA GLU A 74 -12.91 -27.11 -11.47
C GLU A 74 -12.63 -28.11 -12.57
N ASP A 75 -11.39 -28.55 -12.73
CA ASP A 75 -10.92 -29.43 -13.83
C ASP A 75 -11.35 -28.91 -15.22
N GLY A 76 -11.29 -27.58 -15.40
CA GLY A 76 -11.68 -26.94 -16.67
C GLY A 76 -13.16 -26.78 -16.90
N LYS A 77 -14.03 -27.28 -16.01
CA LYS A 77 -15.49 -27.14 -16.11
C LYS A 77 -15.95 -26.00 -15.19
N LYS A 78 -16.81 -25.12 -15.72
CA LYS A 78 -17.38 -24.03 -14.91
C LYS A 78 -18.23 -24.62 -13.79
N VAL A 79 -17.97 -24.16 -12.58
CA VAL A 79 -18.71 -24.54 -11.38
C VAL A 79 -20.02 -23.77 -11.36
N SER A 80 -21.15 -24.50 -11.23
CA SER A 80 -22.45 -23.87 -11.10
C SER A 80 -22.66 -23.26 -9.74
N ALA A 81 -23.02 -21.97 -9.70
CA ALA A 81 -23.32 -21.28 -8.45
C ALA A 81 -24.47 -21.91 -7.65
N PHE A 82 -25.39 -22.59 -8.39
CA PHE A 82 -26.55 -23.27 -7.81
C PHE A 82 -26.21 -24.59 -7.11
N GLU A 83 -25.28 -25.34 -7.71
CA GLU A 83 -24.95 -26.69 -7.24
C GLU A 83 -23.89 -26.72 -6.17
N SER A 84 -23.04 -25.69 -6.14
CA SER A 84 -21.85 -25.66 -5.29
C SER A 84 -21.89 -24.64 -4.15
N GLN A 85 -23.00 -23.93 -3.96
CA GLN A 85 -23.14 -22.89 -2.94
C GLN A 85 -21.95 -21.92 -2.95
N GLN A 86 -21.44 -21.57 -4.15
CA GLN A 86 -20.25 -20.73 -4.24
C GLN A 86 -20.50 -19.32 -3.72
N ARG A 87 -19.52 -18.80 -2.99
CA ARG A 87 -19.48 -17.42 -2.51
C ARG A 87 -18.10 -16.81 -2.76
N VAL A 88 -18.06 -15.66 -3.42
CA VAL A 88 -16.89 -14.79 -3.42
C VAL A 88 -17.26 -13.50 -2.71
N ALA A 89 -16.53 -13.18 -1.66
CA ALA A 89 -16.78 -12.02 -0.83
C ALA A 89 -15.46 -11.27 -0.59
N PRO A 90 -15.51 -9.96 -0.31
CA PRO A 90 -14.36 -9.26 0.24
C PRO A 90 -13.85 -9.99 1.48
N LYS A 91 -12.55 -9.84 1.75
CA LYS A 91 -11.87 -10.44 2.92
C LYS A 91 -12.74 -10.40 4.17
N GLY A 92 -12.79 -11.48 4.91
CA GLY A 92 -13.36 -11.52 6.24
C GLY A 92 -12.31 -11.22 7.32
N GLU A 93 -12.51 -11.72 8.54
CA GLU A 93 -11.62 -11.57 9.71
C GLU A 93 -10.22 -12.18 9.53
N ARG A 94 -9.96 -12.87 8.42
CA ARG A 94 -8.70 -13.55 8.13
C ARG A 94 -7.58 -12.63 7.66
N PHE A 95 -7.89 -11.39 7.30
CA PHE A 95 -6.91 -10.40 6.83
C PHE A 95 -6.84 -9.20 7.77
N ARG A 96 -5.63 -8.70 8.01
CA ARG A 96 -5.42 -7.46 8.75
C ARG A 96 -4.41 -6.56 8.04
N LEU A 97 -4.75 -5.29 7.90
CA LEU A 97 -3.85 -4.25 7.45
C LEU A 97 -3.31 -3.51 8.67
N TYR A 98 -2.00 -3.36 8.74
CA TYR A 98 -1.32 -2.52 9.71
C TYR A 98 -0.77 -1.30 8.98
N SER A 99 -1.12 -0.09 9.42
CA SER A 99 -0.52 1.12 8.86
C SER A 99 0.07 2.02 9.93
N VAL A 100 1.17 2.67 9.61
CA VAL A 100 1.78 3.70 10.45
C VAL A 100 1.57 5.04 9.77
N VAL A 101 1.06 6.02 10.53
CA VAL A 101 1.12 7.44 10.17
C VAL A 101 2.28 8.03 10.93
N LEU A 102 3.34 8.41 10.19
CA LEU A 102 4.58 8.94 10.73
C LEU A 102 4.69 10.42 10.37
N LEU A 103 4.54 11.28 11.38
CA LEU A 103 4.47 12.73 11.22
C LEU A 103 5.77 13.40 11.65
N ASP A 104 6.31 14.25 10.79
CA ASP A 104 7.42 15.13 11.09
C ASP A 104 6.98 16.22 12.07
N LEU A 105 7.59 16.27 13.24
CA LEU A 105 7.44 17.30 14.25
C LEU A 105 8.79 17.97 14.55
N SER A 106 9.63 18.12 13.54
CA SER A 106 10.88 18.89 13.63
C SER A 106 10.61 20.38 13.85
N GLY A 107 11.66 21.11 14.16
CA GLY A 107 11.54 22.52 14.48
C GLY A 107 10.96 23.37 13.37
N SER A 108 11.20 23.07 12.09
CA SER A 108 10.60 23.74 10.93
C SER A 108 9.08 23.65 10.98
N MET A 109 8.55 22.45 11.04
CA MET A 109 7.11 22.18 11.05
C MET A 109 6.41 22.85 12.23
N LEU A 110 7.00 22.80 13.43
CA LEU A 110 6.39 23.37 14.62
C LEU A 110 6.45 24.91 14.66
N ARG A 111 7.44 25.55 13.99
CA ARG A 111 7.57 27.02 13.91
C ARG A 111 6.80 27.63 12.73
N SER A 112 6.47 26.86 11.71
CA SER A 112 5.74 27.35 10.52
C SER A 112 4.34 27.88 10.85
N GLY A 113 3.74 27.39 11.93
CA GLY A 113 2.34 27.63 12.26
C GLY A 113 1.35 26.72 11.51
N ASP A 114 1.85 25.76 10.73
CA ASP A 114 1.02 24.85 9.92
C ASP A 114 0.65 23.54 10.66
N PHE A 115 1.23 23.32 11.84
CA PHE A 115 0.95 22.14 12.65
C PHE A 115 -0.58 21.89 12.89
N PRO A 116 -1.42 22.91 13.19
CA PRO A 116 -2.86 22.67 13.32
C PRO A 116 -3.51 22.11 12.04
N LYS A 117 -3.03 22.52 10.86
CA LYS A 117 -3.53 22.00 9.56
C LYS A 117 -3.10 20.55 9.35
N LEU A 118 -1.85 20.22 9.72
CA LEU A 118 -1.36 18.84 9.72
C LEU A 118 -2.22 17.95 10.63
N GLN A 119 -2.56 18.43 11.85
CA GLN A 119 -3.43 17.67 12.75
C GLN A 119 -4.81 17.40 12.15
N VAL A 120 -5.43 18.40 11.52
CA VAL A 120 -6.73 18.23 10.84
C VAL A 120 -6.60 17.21 9.71
N ALA A 121 -5.59 17.31 8.87
CA ALA A 121 -5.35 16.40 7.75
C ALA A 121 -5.08 14.95 8.23
N ALA A 122 -4.24 14.79 9.26
CA ALA A 122 -3.98 13.49 9.86
C ALA A 122 -5.24 12.88 10.50
N SER A 123 -6.06 13.69 11.19
CA SER A 123 -7.36 13.22 11.73
C SER A 123 -8.27 12.72 10.62
N ARG A 124 -8.31 13.42 9.50
CA ARG A 124 -9.09 13.03 8.32
C ARG A 124 -8.62 11.70 7.73
N TYR A 125 -7.30 11.54 7.57
CA TYR A 125 -6.71 10.27 7.18
C TYR A 125 -7.16 9.12 8.09
N LEU A 126 -7.07 9.29 9.40
CA LEU A 126 -7.45 8.27 10.38
C LEU A 126 -8.93 7.87 10.24
N ASP A 127 -9.80 8.85 10.02
CA ASP A 127 -11.23 8.60 9.82
C ASP A 127 -11.52 7.82 8.54
N GLU A 128 -10.95 8.26 7.42
CA GLU A 128 -11.16 7.63 6.11
C GLU A 128 -10.54 6.23 6.05
N ALA A 129 -9.30 6.07 6.51
CA ALA A 129 -8.59 4.80 6.48
C ALA A 129 -9.30 3.73 7.34
N LEU A 130 -9.76 4.10 8.55
CA LEU A 130 -10.50 3.18 9.42
C LEU A 130 -11.91 2.91 8.93
N ALA A 131 -12.60 3.91 8.32
CA ALA A 131 -13.94 3.70 7.77
C ALA A 131 -13.89 2.71 6.58
N ALA A 132 -12.94 2.88 5.69
CA ALA A 132 -12.81 2.05 4.49
C ALA A 132 -12.16 0.69 4.77
N GLY A 133 -11.24 0.60 5.74
CA GLY A 133 -10.53 -0.64 6.11
C GLY A 133 -11.34 -1.58 7.01
N GLY A 134 -12.38 -1.08 7.67
CA GLY A 134 -13.18 -1.83 8.65
C GLY A 134 -12.37 -2.33 9.84
N ASP A 135 -12.89 -3.34 10.53
CA ASP A 135 -12.27 -3.93 11.74
C ASP A 135 -10.91 -4.61 11.46
N GLY A 136 -10.61 -4.89 10.21
CA GLY A 136 -9.34 -5.47 9.78
C GLY A 136 -8.19 -4.46 9.63
N HIS A 137 -8.41 -3.16 9.83
CA HIS A 137 -7.36 -2.15 9.73
C HIS A 137 -6.94 -1.65 11.13
N ARG A 138 -5.65 -1.72 11.41
CA ARG A 138 -5.04 -1.17 12.63
C ARG A 138 -4.03 -0.09 12.26
N VAL A 139 -4.13 1.05 12.90
CA VAL A 139 -3.28 2.21 12.67
C VAL A 139 -2.44 2.50 13.90
N SER A 140 -1.16 2.79 13.72
CA SER A 140 -0.28 3.38 14.71
C SER A 140 0.00 4.83 14.34
N LEU A 141 -0.04 5.73 15.32
CA LEU A 141 0.38 7.11 15.17
C LEU A 141 1.78 7.27 15.75
N MET A 142 2.70 7.72 14.92
CA MET A 142 4.09 7.96 15.32
C MET A 142 4.53 9.36 14.88
N THR A 143 5.50 9.92 15.60
CA THR A 143 6.12 11.19 15.26
C THR A 143 7.63 11.07 15.24
N PHE A 144 8.31 11.93 14.50
CA PHE A 144 9.77 12.04 14.51
C PHE A 144 10.21 13.50 14.45
N ASP A 145 11.42 13.72 14.90
CA ASP A 145 12.21 14.96 14.82
C ASP A 145 13.68 14.58 14.59
N GLY A 146 14.65 15.33 15.03
CA GLY A 146 16.07 14.99 14.92
C GLY A 146 16.55 13.88 15.84
N ARG A 147 15.73 13.37 16.75
CA ARG A 147 16.10 12.26 17.65
C ARG A 147 16.38 10.96 16.90
N ALA A 148 17.16 10.10 17.54
CA ALA A 148 17.56 8.83 16.94
C ALA A 148 16.38 7.88 16.64
N GLN A 149 15.33 7.92 17.48
CA GLN A 149 14.18 7.03 17.38
C GLN A 149 12.89 7.84 17.22
N PRO A 150 11.99 7.42 16.29
CA PRO A 150 10.65 7.96 16.23
C PRO A 150 9.88 7.62 17.51
N GLN A 151 8.86 8.41 17.81
CA GLN A 151 8.06 8.26 19.03
C GLN A 151 6.70 7.67 18.69
N THR A 152 6.35 6.56 19.33
CA THR A 152 5.01 6.00 19.24
C THR A 152 4.07 6.81 20.13
N VAL A 153 3.15 7.54 19.52
CA VAL A 153 2.10 8.31 20.21
C VAL A 153 0.94 7.39 20.56
N VAL A 154 0.50 6.58 19.59
CA VAL A 154 -0.53 5.56 19.78
C VAL A 154 -0.07 4.26 19.12
N PRO A 155 0.00 3.14 19.86
CA PRO A 155 0.31 1.84 19.27
C PRO A 155 -0.80 1.37 18.33
N PHE A 156 -0.54 0.30 17.56
CA PHE A 156 -1.49 -0.24 16.60
C PHE A 156 -2.87 -0.53 17.23
N THR A 157 -3.89 0.14 16.72
CA THR A 157 -5.26 0.01 17.18
C THR A 157 -6.27 0.32 16.09
N SER A 158 -7.46 -0.25 16.16
CA SER A 158 -8.64 0.17 15.39
C SER A 158 -9.51 1.18 16.16
N ASN A 159 -9.13 1.53 17.39
CA ASN A 159 -9.89 2.46 18.23
C ASN A 159 -9.66 3.92 17.76
N ARG A 160 -10.61 4.43 16.98
CA ARG A 160 -10.61 5.80 16.45
C ARG A 160 -10.48 6.87 17.54
N ALA A 161 -11.15 6.67 18.68
CA ALA A 161 -11.11 7.64 19.79
C ALA A 161 -9.71 7.72 20.40
N ALA A 162 -9.02 6.58 20.55
CA ALA A 162 -7.65 6.55 21.05
C ALA A 162 -6.68 7.26 20.08
N LEU A 163 -6.83 7.04 18.78
CA LEU A 163 -5.99 7.70 17.76
C LEU A 163 -6.20 9.21 17.74
N ARG A 164 -7.46 9.66 17.83
CA ARG A 164 -7.77 11.10 17.91
C ARG A 164 -7.21 11.71 19.20
N ALA A 165 -7.42 11.08 20.35
CA ALA A 165 -6.86 11.56 21.61
C ALA A 165 -5.33 11.65 21.59
N GLY A 166 -4.66 10.67 20.95
CA GLY A 166 -3.23 10.72 20.73
C GLY A 166 -2.81 11.89 19.85
N LEU A 167 -3.52 12.12 18.75
CA LEU A 167 -3.25 13.26 17.86
C LEU A 167 -3.48 14.61 18.57
N ASP A 168 -4.55 14.73 19.35
CA ASP A 168 -4.85 15.94 20.14
C ASP A 168 -3.79 16.19 21.21
N SER A 169 -3.21 15.14 21.79
CA SER A 169 -2.15 15.26 22.81
C SER A 169 -0.89 15.92 22.25
N LEU A 170 -0.68 15.91 20.94
CA LEU A 170 0.44 16.59 20.29
C LEU A 170 0.36 18.13 20.41
N SER A 171 -0.80 18.71 20.73
CA SER A 171 -0.99 20.13 20.99
C SER A 171 -0.78 20.52 22.47
N THR A 172 -0.44 19.57 23.35
CA THR A 172 -0.21 19.86 24.77
C THR A 172 1.06 20.67 24.96
N THR A 173 0.96 21.75 25.73
CA THR A 173 2.11 22.63 26.05
C THR A 173 3.08 21.90 26.98
N GLU A 174 4.29 21.61 26.49
CA GLU A 174 5.40 21.04 27.27
C GLU A 174 6.39 22.11 27.73
N CYS A 175 6.53 23.19 26.95
CA CYS A 175 7.50 24.23 27.19
C CYS A 175 6.99 25.59 26.74
N ARG A 176 7.60 26.66 27.28
CA ARG A 176 7.42 28.04 26.81
C ARG A 176 8.74 28.68 26.33
N ALA A 177 9.86 28.14 26.81
CA ALA A 177 11.20 28.49 26.40
C ALA A 177 12.09 27.25 26.35
N SER A 178 13.20 27.29 25.62
CA SER A 178 14.13 26.17 25.54
C SER A 178 14.78 25.79 26.89
N SER A 179 14.80 26.73 27.85
CA SER A 179 15.19 26.43 29.23
C SER A 179 14.30 25.36 29.89
N ASP A 180 13.03 25.28 29.51
CA ASP A 180 12.09 24.30 30.07
C ASP A 180 12.43 22.87 29.58
N CYS A 181 13.15 22.76 28.48
CA CYS A 181 13.62 21.50 27.90
C CYS A 181 15.01 21.07 28.41
N ALA A 182 15.64 21.83 29.32
CA ALA A 182 17.03 21.59 29.78
C ALA A 182 17.20 20.22 30.47
N GLY A 183 16.11 19.64 31.02
CA GLY A 183 16.12 18.30 31.63
C GLY A 183 16.25 17.14 30.66
N PHE A 184 16.10 17.37 29.34
CA PHE A 184 16.21 16.34 28.33
C PHE A 184 17.60 16.37 27.69
N SER A 185 18.15 15.20 27.37
CA SER A 185 19.46 15.08 26.70
C SER A 185 19.37 15.19 25.19
N ASP A 186 18.23 14.84 24.61
CA ASP A 186 18.00 14.60 23.18
C ASP A 186 16.96 15.54 22.53
N ARG A 187 16.32 16.41 23.29
CA ARG A 187 15.28 17.35 22.82
C ARG A 187 15.33 18.64 23.62
N ARG A 188 16.23 19.54 23.25
CA ARG A 188 16.56 20.74 24.04
C ARG A 188 15.95 22.03 23.52
N THR A 189 15.25 21.97 22.38
CA THR A 189 14.63 23.15 21.78
C THR A 189 13.14 23.17 22.05
N CYS A 190 12.61 24.30 22.49
CA CYS A 190 11.18 24.55 22.56
C CYS A 190 10.68 25.08 21.22
N ALA A 191 9.92 24.30 20.48
CA ALA A 191 9.27 24.68 19.23
C ALA A 191 7.80 24.27 19.28
N GLY A 192 6.88 25.18 18.86
CA GLY A 192 5.44 24.92 18.90
C GLY A 192 4.94 24.40 20.26
N TRP A 193 5.52 24.92 21.35
CA TRP A 193 5.22 24.51 22.73
C TRP A 193 5.64 23.09 23.12
N ARG A 194 6.53 22.44 22.32
CA ARG A 194 7.05 21.10 22.54
C ARG A 194 8.58 21.11 22.66
N CYS A 195 9.10 20.21 23.48
CA CYS A 195 10.53 19.96 23.56
C CYS A 195 10.93 18.99 22.45
N VAL A 196 11.75 19.42 21.49
CA VAL A 196 12.17 18.66 20.32
C VAL A 196 13.68 18.72 20.09
N ASP A 197 14.22 17.78 19.34
CA ASP A 197 15.45 17.99 18.59
C ASP A 197 15.09 18.79 17.33
N ASP A 198 15.73 19.94 17.16
CA ASP A 198 15.34 20.93 16.14
C ASP A 198 15.59 20.48 14.70
N SER A 199 16.42 19.46 14.51
CA SER A 199 16.72 18.85 13.21
C SER A 199 15.67 17.81 12.79
N THR A 200 15.86 17.22 11.61
CA THR A 200 14.97 16.23 11.01
C THR A 200 15.73 14.94 10.73
N ASN A 201 15.38 13.84 11.37
CA ASN A 201 15.94 12.49 11.12
C ASN A 201 15.01 11.67 10.24
N LEU A 202 14.78 12.14 9.00
CA LEU A 202 13.86 11.52 8.05
C LEU A 202 14.26 10.09 7.72
N ASN A 203 15.53 9.89 7.33
CA ASN A 203 16.05 8.60 6.91
C ASN A 203 16.02 7.56 8.05
N GLY A 204 16.45 7.97 9.25
CA GLY A 204 16.44 7.08 10.41
C GLY A 204 15.03 6.75 10.89
N ALA A 205 14.12 7.72 10.86
CA ALA A 205 12.72 7.50 11.22
C ALA A 205 12.03 6.51 10.27
N LEU A 206 12.26 6.63 8.96
CA LEU A 206 11.72 5.68 7.98
C LEU A 206 12.24 4.26 8.24
N VAL A 207 13.56 4.08 8.34
CA VAL A 207 14.16 2.74 8.54
C VAL A 207 13.65 2.10 9.82
N THR A 208 13.69 2.84 10.94
CA THR A 208 13.20 2.31 12.22
C THR A 208 11.71 1.99 12.19
N THR A 209 10.89 2.81 11.53
CA THR A 209 9.45 2.55 11.45
C THR A 209 9.13 1.33 10.58
N LEU A 210 9.87 1.09 9.49
CA LEU A 210 9.73 -0.12 8.68
C LEU A 210 10.08 -1.38 9.49
N ASP A 211 11.13 -1.32 10.31
CA ASP A 211 11.50 -2.43 11.19
C ASP A 211 10.42 -2.72 12.24
N LEU A 212 9.87 -1.68 12.89
CA LEU A 212 8.78 -1.81 13.86
C LEU A 212 7.51 -2.39 13.22
N LEU A 213 7.15 -1.90 12.03
CA LEU A 213 6.01 -2.42 11.28
C LEU A 213 6.23 -3.88 10.86
N GLY A 214 7.44 -4.24 10.43
CA GLY A 214 7.82 -5.61 10.11
C GLY A 214 7.72 -6.55 11.31
N GLN A 215 8.12 -6.11 12.50
CA GLN A 215 7.96 -6.86 13.74
C GLN A 215 6.48 -7.07 14.09
N GLU A 216 5.65 -6.03 14.00
CA GLU A 216 4.20 -6.15 14.23
C GLU A 216 3.55 -7.16 13.27
N LEU A 217 3.92 -7.10 12.00
CA LEU A 217 3.44 -8.06 11.00
C LEU A 217 3.85 -9.52 11.35
N THR A 218 5.02 -9.71 11.95
CA THR A 218 5.49 -11.04 12.36
C THR A 218 4.72 -11.58 13.56
N HIS A 219 4.31 -10.72 14.49
CA HIS A 219 3.59 -11.11 15.72
C HIS A 219 2.07 -11.16 15.55
N SER A 220 1.55 -10.80 14.37
CA SER A 220 0.10 -10.81 14.11
C SER A 220 -0.49 -12.21 14.22
N ASP A 221 -1.65 -12.31 14.88
CA ASP A 221 -2.44 -13.52 15.11
C ASP A 221 -3.27 -13.96 13.89
N VAL A 222 -3.33 -13.14 12.83
CA VAL A 222 -4.08 -13.46 11.61
C VAL A 222 -3.19 -14.09 10.55
N THR A 223 -3.80 -14.95 9.73
CA THR A 223 -3.08 -15.69 8.69
C THR A 223 -2.54 -14.77 7.60
N TRP A 224 -3.30 -13.74 7.22
CA TRP A 224 -2.92 -12.81 6.15
C TRP A 224 -2.88 -11.38 6.66
N ARG A 225 -1.79 -10.73 6.36
CA ARG A 225 -1.49 -9.39 6.82
C ARG A 225 -0.70 -8.62 5.77
N ASP A 226 -0.91 -7.32 5.76
CA ASP A 226 -0.16 -6.38 4.92
C ASP A 226 0.22 -5.15 5.72
N GLY A 227 1.24 -4.42 5.30
CA GLY A 227 1.76 -3.26 6.01
C GLY A 227 1.86 -2.03 5.12
N ALA A 228 1.51 -0.87 5.67
CA ALA A 228 1.67 0.41 4.99
C ALA A 228 2.30 1.46 5.92
N LEU A 229 3.22 2.26 5.38
CA LEU A 229 3.78 3.44 6.03
C LEU A 229 3.35 4.69 5.25
N VAL A 230 2.75 5.64 5.95
CA VAL A 230 2.46 6.99 5.43
C VAL A 230 3.34 7.97 6.17
N LEU A 231 4.32 8.52 5.46
CA LEU A 231 5.32 9.45 6.00
C LEU A 231 5.03 10.85 5.50
N PHE A 232 4.94 11.80 6.43
CA PHE A 232 4.82 13.22 6.15
C PHE A 232 6.07 13.98 6.62
N THR A 233 6.57 14.92 5.81
CA THR A 233 7.66 15.84 6.17
C THR A 233 7.53 17.18 5.43
N ASP A 234 8.05 18.26 6.03
CA ASP A 234 8.20 19.59 5.42
C ASP A 234 9.66 19.91 5.05
N GLY A 235 10.58 18.96 5.24
CA GLY A 235 12.02 19.19 5.06
C GLY A 235 12.81 18.00 4.53
N THR A 236 14.12 18.17 4.53
CA THR A 236 15.10 17.13 4.19
C THR A 236 15.71 16.52 5.44
N ASP A 237 16.40 15.38 5.30
CA ASP A 237 17.16 14.79 6.40
C ASP A 237 18.33 15.69 6.80
N GLN A 238 18.26 16.27 7.99
CA GLN A 238 19.28 17.18 8.54
C GLN A 238 20.11 16.54 9.65
N ALA A 239 19.56 15.54 10.34
CA ALA A 239 20.23 14.85 11.43
C ALA A 239 21.35 13.92 10.95
N ALA A 240 21.31 13.50 9.68
CA ALA A 240 22.31 12.68 9.03
C ALA A 240 22.69 11.39 9.81
N ARG A 241 21.73 10.81 10.55
CA ARG A 241 21.96 9.60 11.37
C ARG A 241 21.98 8.32 10.54
N VAL A 242 21.21 8.30 9.45
CA VAL A 242 21.18 7.22 8.47
C VAL A 242 21.38 7.82 7.08
N SER A 243 22.20 7.19 6.25
CA SER A 243 22.45 7.69 4.90
C SER A 243 21.20 7.60 4.02
N SER A 244 21.04 8.51 3.06
CA SER A 244 19.95 8.47 2.09
C SER A 244 19.95 7.17 1.29
N SER A 245 21.12 6.63 0.93
CA SER A 245 21.23 5.35 0.23
C SER A 245 20.73 4.17 1.07
N THR A 246 21.01 4.16 2.38
CA THR A 246 20.50 3.13 3.30
C THR A 246 18.99 3.20 3.40
N ALA A 247 18.41 4.40 3.54
CA ALA A 247 16.97 4.58 3.61
C ALA A 247 16.27 4.18 2.31
N GLN A 248 16.81 4.56 1.15
CA GLN A 248 16.28 4.17 -0.16
C GLN A 248 16.37 2.65 -0.38
N GLN A 249 17.45 2.03 0.04
CA GLN A 249 17.58 0.57 -0.01
C GLN A 249 16.53 -0.10 0.88
N ALA A 250 16.37 0.35 2.12
CA ALA A 250 15.35 -0.16 3.03
C ALA A 250 13.94 -0.02 2.43
N ALA A 251 13.63 1.14 1.85
CA ALA A 251 12.34 1.38 1.19
C ALA A 251 12.13 0.44 0.00
N SER A 252 13.12 0.33 -0.90
CA SER A 252 12.99 -0.46 -2.13
C SER A 252 12.91 -1.97 -1.89
N THR A 253 13.57 -2.49 -0.84
CA THR A 253 13.57 -3.92 -0.49
C THR A 253 12.45 -4.30 0.48
N SER A 254 11.78 -3.33 1.08
CA SER A 254 10.65 -3.56 1.98
C SER A 254 9.50 -4.25 1.26
N SER A 255 8.85 -5.19 1.92
CA SER A 255 7.57 -5.76 1.47
C SER A 255 6.36 -4.87 1.80
N GLN A 256 6.52 -3.92 2.74
CA GLN A 256 5.48 -2.98 3.13
C GLN A 256 5.28 -1.90 2.06
N HIS A 257 4.07 -1.37 1.97
CA HIS A 257 3.76 -0.23 1.11
C HIS A 257 4.22 1.07 1.76
N ILE A 258 4.80 1.97 0.97
CA ILE A 258 5.34 3.22 1.49
C ILE A 258 4.82 4.38 0.65
N PHE A 259 4.11 5.29 1.32
CA PHE A 259 3.61 6.54 0.77
C PHE A 259 4.28 7.71 1.46
N THR A 260 4.65 8.73 0.69
CA THR A 260 5.27 9.94 1.22
C THR A 260 4.46 11.18 0.83
N ILE A 261 4.36 12.13 1.76
CA ILE A 261 3.75 13.45 1.56
C ILE A 261 4.81 14.49 1.90
N GLY A 262 5.15 15.35 0.95
CA GLY A 262 6.13 16.41 1.14
C GLY A 262 5.46 17.79 1.08
N LEU A 263 5.64 18.63 2.11
CA LEU A 263 5.08 19.96 2.20
C LEU A 263 6.12 21.04 1.88
N GLY A 264 5.76 21.95 0.97
CA GLY A 264 6.57 23.14 0.66
C GLY A 264 7.72 22.87 -0.30
N GLY A 265 8.61 23.85 -0.42
CA GLY A 265 9.73 23.81 -1.37
C GLY A 265 11.07 23.37 -0.77
N GLU A 266 11.14 23.07 0.53
CA GLU A 266 12.38 22.65 1.20
C GLU A 266 12.59 21.13 1.16
N VAL A 267 11.59 20.36 0.69
CA VAL A 267 11.67 18.91 0.53
C VAL A 267 12.49 18.54 -0.71
N ASP A 268 13.25 17.44 -0.62
CA ASP A 268 13.86 16.83 -1.79
C ASP A 268 12.88 15.84 -2.42
N GLU A 269 12.19 16.27 -3.49
CA GLU A 269 11.22 15.44 -4.19
C GLU A 269 11.82 14.14 -4.73
N THR A 270 13.09 14.15 -5.16
CA THR A 270 13.74 12.96 -5.70
C THR A 270 13.90 11.91 -4.60
N VAL A 271 14.32 12.35 -3.42
CA VAL A 271 14.43 11.48 -2.25
C VAL A 271 13.05 10.97 -1.84
N LEU A 272 12.05 11.86 -1.69
CA LEU A 272 10.72 11.45 -1.25
C LEU A 272 10.03 10.49 -2.24
N LYS A 273 10.24 10.66 -3.55
CA LYS A 273 9.77 9.71 -4.58
C LYS A 273 10.47 8.35 -4.46
N ALA A 274 11.75 8.34 -4.15
CA ALA A 274 12.50 7.09 -3.97
C ALA A 274 12.12 6.36 -2.67
N LEU A 275 11.79 7.10 -1.60
CA LEU A 275 11.31 6.53 -0.35
C LEU A 275 9.85 6.06 -0.44
N GLY A 276 8.98 6.87 -1.06
CA GLY A 276 7.56 6.58 -1.27
C GLY A 276 7.32 5.74 -2.51
N LYS A 277 7.84 4.53 -2.54
CA LYS A 277 7.82 3.64 -3.71
C LYS A 277 6.41 3.30 -4.23
N ASP A 278 5.40 3.39 -3.38
CA ASP A 278 3.99 3.14 -3.73
C ASP A 278 3.22 4.45 -3.96
N GLY A 279 3.84 5.60 -3.71
CA GLY A 279 3.29 6.90 -4.04
C GLY A 279 3.93 8.07 -3.29
N TYR A 280 4.11 9.17 -4.01
CA TYR A 280 4.54 10.45 -3.47
C TYR A 280 3.52 11.53 -3.83
N LEU A 281 3.10 12.34 -2.86
CA LEU A 281 2.25 13.49 -3.08
C LEU A 281 2.98 14.79 -2.67
N PRO A 282 3.30 15.66 -3.65
CA PRO A 282 3.77 17.00 -3.35
C PRO A 282 2.61 17.88 -2.91
N VAL A 283 2.82 18.64 -1.84
CA VAL A 283 1.87 19.62 -1.31
C VAL A 283 2.54 20.97 -1.24
N ALA A 284 2.11 21.92 -2.06
CA ALA A 284 2.74 23.23 -2.12
C ALA A 284 2.43 24.10 -0.89
N LYS A 285 1.25 23.94 -0.29
CA LYS A 285 0.78 24.72 0.85
C LYS A 285 0.00 23.85 1.83
N ALA A 286 0.11 24.16 3.12
CA ALA A 286 -0.53 23.38 4.18
C ALA A 286 -2.07 23.28 4.06
N ASP A 287 -2.74 24.21 3.39
CA ASP A 287 -4.18 24.15 3.13
C ASP A 287 -4.58 22.98 2.19
N GLN A 288 -3.62 22.39 1.49
CA GLN A 288 -3.80 21.24 0.60
C GLN A 288 -3.53 19.90 1.27
N LEU A 289 -3.04 19.89 2.51
CA LEU A 289 -2.71 18.67 3.25
C LEU A 289 -3.92 17.75 3.41
N ASP A 290 -5.10 18.32 3.69
CA ASP A 290 -6.33 17.55 3.85
C ASP A 290 -6.61 16.67 2.64
N ALA A 291 -6.54 17.22 1.43
CA ALA A 291 -6.76 16.48 0.18
C ALA A 291 -5.69 15.40 -0.03
N ALA A 292 -4.42 15.68 0.26
CA ALA A 292 -3.34 14.72 0.11
C ALA A 292 -3.49 13.53 1.07
N PHE A 293 -3.82 13.79 2.32
CA PHE A 293 -4.04 12.74 3.31
C PHE A 293 -5.27 11.88 2.99
N VAL A 294 -6.36 12.48 2.52
CA VAL A 294 -7.56 11.74 2.06
C VAL A 294 -7.24 10.86 0.85
N GLU A 295 -6.46 11.37 -0.11
CA GLU A 295 -6.02 10.58 -1.26
C GLU A 295 -5.19 9.36 -0.83
N ILE A 296 -4.21 9.55 0.06
CA ILE A 296 -3.42 8.44 0.59
C ILE A 296 -4.28 7.48 1.41
N ALA A 297 -5.23 7.97 2.20
CA ALA A 297 -6.16 7.10 2.93
C ALA A 297 -6.93 6.17 1.98
N GLY A 298 -7.41 6.69 0.85
CA GLY A 298 -8.05 5.90 -0.20
C GLY A 298 -7.13 4.83 -0.80
N ARG A 299 -5.87 5.17 -1.07
CA ARG A 299 -4.87 4.22 -1.57
C ARG A 299 -4.57 3.12 -0.55
N VAL A 300 -4.33 3.48 0.70
CA VAL A 300 -4.10 2.52 1.80
C VAL A 300 -5.32 1.63 2.05
N ALA A 301 -6.53 2.20 2.01
CA ALA A 301 -7.77 1.42 2.11
C ALA A 301 -7.92 0.44 0.93
N GLY A 302 -7.51 0.83 -0.27
CA GLY A 302 -7.44 -0.04 -1.45
C GLY A 302 -6.60 -1.27 -1.21
N LEU A 303 -5.45 -1.15 -0.53
CA LEU A 303 -4.60 -2.29 -0.17
C LEU A 303 -5.35 -3.34 0.67
N ALA A 304 -6.20 -2.88 1.58
CA ALA A 304 -7.02 -3.78 2.39
C ALA A 304 -8.17 -4.40 1.58
N ASN A 305 -8.75 -3.67 0.66
CA ASN A 305 -10.00 -4.03 0.00
C ASN A 305 -9.82 -4.80 -1.32
N ARG A 306 -8.56 -5.06 -1.74
CA ARG A 306 -8.22 -5.89 -2.91
C ARG A 306 -8.22 -7.39 -2.66
N PHE A 307 -8.42 -7.82 -1.40
CA PHE A 307 -8.45 -9.24 -1.03
C PHE A 307 -9.87 -9.81 -1.07
N TYR A 308 -9.98 -11.00 -1.62
CA TYR A 308 -11.24 -11.73 -1.81
C TYR A 308 -11.10 -13.15 -1.31
N VAL A 309 -12.16 -13.65 -0.70
CA VAL A 309 -12.28 -15.06 -0.27
C VAL A 309 -13.29 -15.74 -1.17
N LEU A 310 -12.85 -16.75 -1.87
CA LEU A 310 -13.72 -17.74 -2.49
C LEU A 310 -14.00 -18.85 -1.50
N GLU A 311 -15.24 -19.23 -1.37
CA GLU A 311 -15.66 -20.47 -0.70
C GLU A 311 -16.66 -21.19 -1.60
N TYR A 312 -16.52 -22.49 -1.74
CA TYR A 312 -17.52 -23.32 -2.44
C TYR A 312 -17.45 -24.78 -1.94
N CYS A 313 -18.55 -25.51 -2.16
CA CYS A 313 -18.64 -26.93 -1.90
C CYS A 313 -18.28 -27.72 -3.16
N SER A 314 -17.14 -28.43 -3.15
CA SER A 314 -16.71 -29.22 -4.29
C SER A 314 -17.56 -30.49 -4.42
N PRO A 315 -17.99 -30.86 -5.65
CA PRO A 315 -18.65 -32.16 -5.91
C PRO A 315 -17.67 -33.33 -5.89
N LYS A 316 -16.38 -33.09 -5.85
CA LYS A 316 -15.32 -34.13 -5.87
C LYS A 316 -15.28 -34.90 -4.54
N ARG A 317 -14.77 -36.13 -4.60
CA ARG A 317 -14.71 -36.99 -3.41
C ARG A 317 -13.34 -37.62 -3.15
N SER A 318 -12.43 -37.55 -4.11
CA SER A 318 -11.07 -38.07 -3.96
C SER A 318 -10.15 -37.55 -5.05
N GLY A 319 -8.86 -37.55 -4.78
CA GLY A 319 -7.82 -37.16 -5.74
C GLY A 319 -7.54 -35.68 -5.82
N THR A 320 -6.53 -35.33 -6.59
CA THR A 320 -6.10 -33.96 -6.82
C THR A 320 -6.86 -33.33 -7.96
N HIS A 321 -7.42 -32.16 -7.73
CA HIS A 321 -8.19 -31.36 -8.68
C HIS A 321 -7.62 -29.98 -8.90
N THR A 322 -7.81 -29.43 -10.11
CA THR A 322 -7.40 -28.06 -10.43
C THR A 322 -8.56 -27.12 -10.21
N LEU A 323 -8.33 -26.07 -9.44
CA LEU A 323 -9.23 -24.94 -9.26
C LEU A 323 -8.70 -23.74 -10.02
N LYS A 324 -9.55 -23.07 -10.79
CA LYS A 324 -9.23 -21.82 -11.47
C LYS A 324 -10.31 -20.78 -11.17
N VAL A 325 -9.86 -19.60 -10.74
CA VAL A 325 -10.71 -18.40 -10.59
C VAL A 325 -10.38 -17.45 -11.73
N VAL A 326 -11.40 -16.91 -12.37
CA VAL A 326 -11.29 -15.88 -13.42
C VAL A 326 -12.04 -14.65 -12.93
N ALA A 327 -11.39 -13.49 -12.94
CA ALA A 327 -12.03 -12.21 -12.69
C ALA A 327 -12.26 -11.48 -14.02
N ASN A 328 -13.45 -10.92 -14.19
CA ASN A 328 -13.85 -10.11 -15.34
C ASN A 328 -14.44 -8.79 -14.84
N ILE A 329 -13.90 -7.67 -15.31
CA ILE A 329 -14.35 -6.35 -14.91
C ILE A 329 -14.52 -5.50 -16.17
N ASP A 330 -15.72 -4.97 -16.38
CA ASP A 330 -15.98 -3.98 -17.41
C ASP A 330 -15.73 -2.59 -16.85
N THR A 331 -14.79 -1.88 -17.46
CA THR A 331 -14.48 -0.48 -17.11
C THR A 331 -14.87 0.45 -18.24
N ALA A 332 -15.39 1.62 -17.90
CA ALA A 332 -15.76 2.62 -18.90
C ALA A 332 -14.55 3.17 -19.68
N ARG A 333 -13.35 3.09 -19.10
CA ARG A 333 -12.12 3.64 -19.65
C ARG A 333 -11.29 2.64 -20.45
N ASP A 334 -11.15 1.41 -19.92
CA ASP A 334 -10.17 0.44 -20.41
C ASP A 334 -10.81 -0.78 -21.07
N GLY A 335 -12.16 -0.82 -21.16
CA GLY A 335 -12.91 -1.98 -21.62
C GLY A 335 -12.90 -3.12 -20.61
N THR A 336 -13.00 -4.36 -21.07
CA THR A 336 -13.02 -5.54 -20.19
C THR A 336 -11.60 -5.91 -19.76
N LEU A 337 -11.34 -5.88 -18.45
CA LEU A 337 -10.12 -6.38 -17.84
C LEU A 337 -10.35 -7.83 -17.37
N VAL A 338 -9.42 -8.71 -17.69
CA VAL A 338 -9.50 -10.14 -17.34
C VAL A 338 -8.22 -10.58 -16.66
N GLY A 339 -8.36 -11.40 -15.64
CA GLY A 339 -7.25 -12.09 -14.98
C GLY A 339 -7.67 -13.43 -14.42
N SER A 340 -6.70 -14.30 -14.14
CA SER A 340 -7.01 -15.61 -13.55
C SER A 340 -5.92 -16.09 -12.61
N LEU A 341 -6.33 -16.95 -11.66
CA LEU A 341 -5.47 -17.67 -10.75
C LEU A 341 -5.81 -19.14 -10.81
N SER A 342 -4.80 -20.02 -10.81
CA SER A 342 -4.99 -21.48 -10.82
C SER A 342 -4.20 -22.11 -9.68
N GLY A 343 -4.82 -23.09 -9.01
CA GLY A 343 -4.21 -23.86 -7.91
C GLY A 343 -4.73 -25.30 -7.94
N GLN A 344 -4.18 -26.12 -7.05
CA GLN A 344 -4.60 -27.52 -6.89
C GLN A 344 -5.00 -27.81 -5.45
N PHE A 345 -6.00 -28.66 -5.27
CA PHE A 345 -6.41 -29.13 -3.95
C PHE A 345 -6.65 -30.65 -3.98
N ASP A 346 -6.51 -31.28 -2.82
CA ASP A 346 -6.79 -32.71 -2.65
C ASP A 346 -8.20 -32.88 -2.05
N ALA A 347 -9.06 -33.61 -2.78
CA ALA A 347 -10.41 -33.92 -2.35
C ALA A 347 -10.50 -35.26 -1.59
N THR A 348 -9.37 -35.86 -1.18
CA THR A 348 -9.36 -37.11 -0.43
C THR A 348 -10.11 -36.96 0.88
N GLY A 349 -11.08 -37.80 1.13
CA GLY A 349 -11.93 -37.74 2.33
C GLY A 349 -13.16 -36.83 2.20
N PHE A 350 -13.36 -36.17 1.06
CA PHE A 350 -14.57 -35.36 0.85
C PHE A 350 -15.84 -36.23 0.82
N SER A 351 -16.92 -35.69 1.38
CA SER A 351 -18.24 -36.34 1.46
C SER A 351 -19.36 -35.34 1.16
N SER A 352 -20.60 -35.80 1.16
CA SER A 352 -21.80 -34.97 0.98
C SER A 352 -22.12 -34.16 2.24
N GLY A 353 -23.00 -33.17 2.12
CA GLY A 353 -23.50 -32.37 3.25
C GLY A 353 -22.69 -31.10 3.55
N CYS A 354 -21.96 -30.58 2.56
CA CYS A 354 -21.25 -29.29 2.71
C CYS A 354 -22.26 -28.12 2.72
N GLU A 355 -22.08 -27.23 3.66
CA GLU A 355 -22.76 -25.94 3.79
C GLU A 355 -21.71 -24.84 4.01
N LEU A 356 -21.94 -23.63 3.41
CA LEU A 356 -21.06 -22.46 3.52
C LEU A 356 -21.53 -21.47 4.57
#